data_988fa8b3916a2906dc22e276592fc3a7
#
_entry.id   988fa8b3916a2906dc22e276592fc3a7
#
_cell.length_a   1.000
_cell.length_b   1.000
_cell.length_c   1.000
_cell.angle_alpha   90.00
_cell.angle_beta   90.00
_cell.angle_gamma   90.00
#
_symmetry.space_group_name_H-M   'P 1'
#
loop_
_entity.id
_entity.type
_entity.pdbx_description
1 polymer ?
#
loop_
_entity_poly.entity_id
_entity_poly.type
_entity_poly.pdbx_seq_one_letter_code
_entity_poly.pdbx_strand_id
1 'polypeptide(L)'
;CHIGDIDAERSQRGASDMELLSVTMNDGVMPRSEIEGKDNSSEDKSNYKVVLTGDMVYNSMRMWQGANGISPCNGIVSPAYTVLMPKIPISNGYFAAFFKSPNLINEFRKNSQGMTSDTWNLKYPQIETIKVCIPALSEQNRVADMLGTLERRIAKQAHLVDCLKKYKRGAI
;
A
#
# COMPACT_ATOMS: atom_id res chain seq x y z
N CYS A 1 -1.72 -3.39 -21.09
CA CYS A 1 -3.02 -3.31 -20.38
C CYS A 1 -3.12 -2.03 -19.57
N HIS A 2 -4.28 -1.75 -18.99
CA HIS A 2 -4.50 -0.67 -18.03
C HIS A 2 -4.61 -1.26 -16.62
N ILE A 3 -4.45 -0.42 -15.60
CA ILE A 3 -4.65 -0.87 -14.21
C ILE A 3 -6.09 -1.41 -14.04
N GLY A 4 -7.09 -0.77 -14.64
CA GLY A 4 -8.47 -1.24 -14.63
C GLY A 4 -8.73 -2.61 -15.26
N ASP A 5 -7.80 -3.13 -16.08
CA ASP A 5 -7.86 -4.50 -16.62
C ASP A 5 -7.40 -5.53 -15.58
N ILE A 6 -6.56 -5.10 -14.63
CA ILE A 6 -5.93 -5.94 -13.61
C ILE A 6 -6.72 -5.91 -12.31
N ASP A 7 -7.19 -4.72 -11.92
CA ASP A 7 -7.85 -4.45 -10.63
C ASP A 7 -9.22 -3.79 -10.83
N ALA A 8 -10.11 -3.96 -9.85
CA ALA A 8 -11.37 -3.23 -9.73
C ALA A 8 -11.45 -2.52 -8.38
N GLU A 9 -12.20 -1.42 -8.28
CA GLU A 9 -12.46 -0.80 -7.01
C GLU A 9 -13.40 -1.66 -6.15
N ARG A 10 -13.00 -1.93 -4.90
CA ARG A 10 -13.87 -2.49 -3.88
C ARG A 10 -14.55 -1.32 -3.15
N SER A 11 -15.86 -1.18 -3.35
CA SER A 11 -16.66 -0.11 -2.75
C SER A 11 -17.58 -0.59 -1.60
N GLN A 12 -17.46 -1.87 -1.20
CA GLN A 12 -18.23 -2.45 -0.10
C GLN A 12 -17.97 -1.70 1.20
N ARG A 13 -19.03 -1.44 1.99
CA ARG A 13 -19.01 -0.69 3.26
C ARG A 13 -19.86 -1.40 4.31
N GLY A 14 -19.81 -0.89 5.56
CA GLY A 14 -20.73 -1.29 6.61
C GLY A 14 -20.26 -2.45 7.51
N ALA A 15 -18.97 -2.73 7.55
CA ALA A 15 -18.39 -3.73 8.45
C ALA A 15 -17.69 -3.05 9.65
N SER A 16 -18.47 -2.37 10.48
CA SER A 16 -17.98 -1.52 11.59
C SER A 16 -17.27 -2.28 12.73
N ASP A 17 -17.46 -3.60 12.78
CA ASP A 17 -16.87 -4.51 13.75
C ASP A 17 -15.50 -5.07 13.34
N MET A 18 -15.06 -4.78 12.12
CA MET A 18 -13.74 -5.19 11.62
C MET A 18 -12.63 -4.25 12.11
N GLU A 19 -11.41 -4.77 12.15
CA GLU A 19 -10.23 -4.00 12.55
C GLU A 19 -9.98 -2.80 11.64
N LEU A 20 -9.68 -1.65 12.23
CA LEU A 20 -9.32 -0.45 11.50
C LEU A 20 -7.89 -0.56 10.99
N LEU A 21 -7.74 -0.44 9.66
CA LEU A 21 -6.47 -0.41 8.99
C LEU A 21 -6.10 1.00 8.54
N SER A 22 -4.82 1.23 8.41
CA SER A 22 -4.26 2.47 7.86
C SER A 22 -3.13 2.16 6.89
N VAL A 23 -2.82 3.12 6.02
CA VAL A 23 -1.76 2.97 5.02
C VAL A 23 -0.64 3.95 5.35
N THR A 24 0.54 3.42 5.58
CA THR A 24 1.77 4.19 5.75
C THR A 24 2.57 4.23 4.45
N MET A 25 3.49 5.18 4.34
CA MET A 25 4.37 5.26 3.16
C MET A 25 5.42 4.14 3.15
N ASN A 26 5.91 3.74 4.33
CA ASN A 26 7.03 2.82 4.49
C ASN A 26 6.55 1.37 4.66
N ASP A 27 5.60 1.15 5.58
CA ASP A 27 5.21 -0.19 6.01
C ASP A 27 3.95 -0.72 5.30
N GLY A 28 3.33 0.13 4.43
CA GLY A 28 2.13 -0.24 3.68
C GLY A 28 0.88 -0.27 4.56
N VAL A 29 0.08 -1.33 4.42
CA VAL A 29 -1.18 -1.52 5.16
C VAL A 29 -0.90 -2.23 6.47
N MET A 30 -1.39 -1.66 7.57
CA MET A 30 -1.23 -2.23 8.92
C MET A 30 -2.39 -1.82 9.83
N PRO A 31 -2.64 -2.54 10.95
CA PRO A 31 -3.60 -2.14 11.95
C PRO A 31 -3.34 -0.72 12.47
N ARG A 32 -4.39 0.08 12.61
CA ARG A 32 -4.25 1.44 13.14
C ARG A 32 -3.73 1.44 14.58
N SER A 33 -4.05 0.40 15.35
CA SER A 33 -3.59 0.19 16.73
C SER A 33 -2.06 0.07 16.85
N GLU A 34 -1.36 -0.33 15.78
CA GLU A 34 0.10 -0.47 15.75
C GLU A 34 0.83 0.81 15.30
N ILE A 35 0.09 1.84 14.90
CA ILE A 35 0.67 3.10 14.43
C ILE A 35 0.67 4.11 15.58
N GLU A 36 1.84 4.62 15.92
CA GLU A 36 1.99 5.69 16.91
C GLU A 36 1.26 6.97 16.50
N GLY A 37 0.69 7.65 17.48
CA GLY A 37 0.01 8.93 17.32
C GLY A 37 -1.49 8.87 17.52
N LYS A 38 -2.12 10.06 17.52
CA LYS A 38 -3.55 10.20 17.77
C LYS A 38 -4.38 9.52 16.69
N ASP A 39 -5.36 8.73 17.11
CA ASP A 39 -6.38 8.23 16.21
C ASP A 39 -7.39 9.34 15.90
N ASN A 40 -7.43 9.75 14.63
CA ASN A 40 -8.36 10.73 14.10
C ASN A 40 -9.53 10.08 13.33
N SER A 41 -9.74 8.77 13.49
CA SER A 41 -10.85 8.07 12.84
C SER A 41 -12.18 8.52 13.44
N SER A 42 -13.24 8.50 12.62
CA SER A 42 -14.60 8.76 13.10
C SER A 42 -15.07 7.66 14.04
N GLU A 43 -15.89 7.99 15.05
CA GLU A 43 -16.61 7.00 15.87
C GLU A 43 -17.57 6.17 15.02
N ASP A 44 -18.30 6.82 14.11
CA ASP A 44 -19.14 6.14 13.12
C ASP A 44 -18.28 5.61 11.96
N LYS A 45 -18.19 4.31 11.87
CA LYS A 45 -17.46 3.56 10.83
C LYS A 45 -18.38 2.96 9.76
N SER A 46 -19.67 3.29 9.74
CA SER A 46 -20.63 2.74 8.77
C SER A 46 -20.26 3.00 7.30
N ASN A 47 -19.56 4.11 7.04
CA ASN A 47 -19.08 4.51 5.72
C ASN A 47 -17.68 4.00 5.36
N TYR A 48 -17.03 3.27 6.27
CA TYR A 48 -15.69 2.73 6.02
C TYR A 48 -15.74 1.62 4.98
N LYS A 49 -14.71 1.57 4.15
CA LYS A 49 -14.59 0.58 3.07
C LYS A 49 -14.00 -0.72 3.62
N VAL A 50 -14.57 -1.84 3.20
CA VAL A 50 -14.04 -3.17 3.51
C VAL A 50 -12.75 -3.41 2.72
N VAL A 51 -11.80 -4.01 3.37
CA VAL A 51 -10.53 -4.48 2.81
C VAL A 51 -10.41 -5.97 3.09
N LEU A 52 -10.05 -6.75 2.08
CA LEU A 52 -9.73 -8.16 2.24
C LEU A 52 -8.23 -8.39 2.04
N THR A 53 -7.76 -9.49 2.61
CA THR A 53 -6.37 -9.93 2.41
C THR A 53 -6.05 -10.03 0.92
N GLY A 54 -4.96 -9.40 0.50
CA GLY A 54 -4.54 -9.35 -0.91
C GLY A 54 -5.06 -8.14 -1.69
N ASP A 55 -5.99 -7.35 -1.15
CA ASP A 55 -6.39 -6.09 -1.77
C ASP A 55 -5.23 -5.06 -1.70
N MET A 56 -5.06 -4.30 -2.77
CA MET A 56 -4.21 -3.11 -2.76
C MET A 56 -4.98 -1.94 -2.15
N VAL A 57 -4.43 -1.31 -1.13
CA VAL A 57 -5.02 -0.13 -0.50
C VAL A 57 -4.09 1.06 -0.65
N TYR A 58 -4.63 2.21 -1.02
CA TYR A 58 -3.84 3.42 -1.10
C TYR A 58 -4.58 4.65 -0.57
N ASN A 59 -3.80 5.57 -0.02
CA ASN A 59 -4.30 6.88 0.36
C ASN A 59 -4.43 7.75 -0.90
N SER A 60 -5.67 8.09 -1.28
CA SER A 60 -5.93 8.81 -2.53
C SER A 60 -5.24 10.17 -2.61
N MET A 61 -5.01 10.83 -1.48
CA MET A 61 -4.32 12.13 -1.40
C MET A 61 -2.78 11.99 -1.36
N ARG A 62 -2.25 10.79 -1.08
CA ARG A 62 -0.81 10.55 -0.91
C ARG A 62 -0.28 9.44 -1.84
N MET A 63 -1.09 8.97 -2.80
CA MET A 63 -0.68 7.94 -3.76
C MET A 63 0.52 8.39 -4.59
N TRP A 64 0.58 9.64 -4.96
CA TRP A 64 1.71 10.26 -5.67
C TRP A 64 3.02 10.29 -4.86
N GLN A 65 2.96 10.01 -3.57
CA GLN A 65 4.12 9.84 -2.68
C GLN A 65 4.41 8.35 -2.38
N GLY A 66 3.60 7.42 -2.91
CA GLY A 66 3.76 5.99 -2.68
C GLY A 66 3.05 5.46 -1.43
N ALA A 67 2.07 6.21 -0.87
CA ALA A 67 1.27 5.73 0.26
C ALA A 67 0.27 4.65 -0.19
N ASN A 68 0.77 3.44 -0.40
CA ASN A 68 0.02 2.26 -0.82
C ASN A 68 0.62 0.98 -0.24
N GLY A 69 -0.13 -0.09 -0.27
CA GLY A 69 0.33 -1.43 0.11
C GLY A 69 -0.72 -2.50 -0.12
N ILE A 70 -0.27 -3.75 -0.17
CA ILE A 70 -1.16 -4.92 -0.17
C ILE A 70 -1.58 -5.21 1.26
N SER A 71 -2.87 -5.43 1.49
CA SER A 71 -3.37 -5.75 2.82
C SER A 71 -2.99 -7.17 3.24
N PRO A 72 -2.33 -7.34 4.40
CA PRO A 72 -2.01 -8.65 4.94
C PRO A 72 -3.20 -9.32 5.65
N CYS A 73 -4.24 -8.57 5.96
CA CYS A 73 -5.40 -9.02 6.74
C CYS A 73 -6.71 -8.37 6.26
N ASN A 74 -7.82 -8.89 6.76
CA ASN A 74 -9.13 -8.29 6.54
C ASN A 74 -9.36 -7.16 7.54
N GLY A 75 -10.04 -6.10 7.10
CA GLY A 75 -10.33 -4.95 7.95
C GLY A 75 -11.15 -3.89 7.24
N ILE A 76 -11.13 -2.69 7.79
CA ILE A 76 -11.79 -1.51 7.22
C ILE A 76 -10.81 -0.34 7.13
N VAL A 77 -11.02 0.51 6.14
CA VAL A 77 -10.27 1.76 5.97
C VAL A 77 -11.20 2.96 5.81
N SER A 78 -10.71 4.13 6.18
CA SER A 78 -11.42 5.40 6.00
C SER A 78 -11.86 5.60 4.55
N PRO A 79 -12.98 6.29 4.30
CA PRO A 79 -13.45 6.63 2.94
C PRO A 79 -12.43 7.38 2.06
N ALA A 80 -11.43 8.04 2.68
CA ALA A 80 -10.34 8.72 1.99
C ALA A 80 -9.36 7.76 1.27
N TYR A 81 -9.39 6.48 1.61
CA TYR A 81 -8.59 5.46 0.93
C TYR A 81 -9.36 4.86 -0.24
N THR A 82 -8.63 4.39 -1.24
CA THR A 82 -9.17 3.57 -2.32
C THR A 82 -8.67 2.15 -2.16
N VAL A 83 -9.56 1.19 -2.35
CA VAL A 83 -9.28 -0.24 -2.24
C VAL A 83 -9.41 -0.86 -3.61
N LEU A 84 -8.38 -1.53 -4.08
CA LEU A 84 -8.37 -2.26 -5.35
C LEU A 84 -8.34 -3.76 -5.07
N MET A 85 -9.26 -4.48 -5.68
CA MET A 85 -9.29 -5.95 -5.64
C MET A 85 -8.79 -6.50 -6.98
N PRO A 86 -7.91 -7.51 -7.00
CA PRO A 86 -7.42 -8.09 -8.23
C PRO A 86 -8.53 -8.82 -9.00
N LYS A 87 -8.61 -8.58 -10.31
CA LYS A 87 -9.49 -9.27 -11.26
C LYS A 87 -8.84 -10.53 -11.85
N ILE A 88 -7.51 -10.55 -11.84
CA ILE A 88 -6.69 -11.63 -12.40
C ILE A 88 -5.71 -12.13 -11.34
N PRO A 89 -5.17 -13.35 -11.46
CA PRO A 89 -4.10 -13.81 -10.59
C PRO A 89 -2.87 -12.90 -10.67
N ILE A 90 -2.42 -12.38 -9.53
CA ILE A 90 -1.27 -11.49 -9.39
C ILE A 90 -0.34 -11.98 -8.27
N SER A 91 0.92 -11.55 -8.32
CA SER A 91 1.85 -11.71 -7.21
C SER A 91 1.79 -10.48 -6.30
N ASN A 92 1.32 -10.64 -5.06
CA ASN A 92 1.20 -9.55 -4.10
C ASN A 92 2.54 -8.86 -3.84
N GLY A 93 3.62 -9.63 -3.69
CA GLY A 93 4.96 -9.07 -3.49
C GLY A 93 5.45 -8.25 -4.69
N TYR A 94 5.17 -8.72 -5.90
CA TYR A 94 5.48 -7.97 -7.12
C TYR A 94 4.70 -6.65 -7.17
N PHE A 95 3.39 -6.70 -6.97
CA PHE A 95 2.54 -5.51 -7.05
C PHE A 95 2.83 -4.49 -5.94
N ALA A 96 3.15 -4.94 -4.72
CA ALA A 96 3.59 -4.06 -3.65
C ALA A 96 4.82 -3.23 -4.05
N ALA A 97 5.81 -3.86 -4.70
CA ALA A 97 6.98 -3.16 -5.21
C ALA A 97 6.70 -2.34 -6.48
N PHE A 98 5.90 -2.89 -7.40
CA PHE A 98 5.54 -2.25 -8.66
C PHE A 98 4.83 -0.92 -8.45
N PHE A 99 3.86 -0.86 -7.53
CA PHE A 99 3.12 0.36 -7.20
C PHE A 99 3.98 1.42 -6.48
N LYS A 100 5.15 1.04 -5.98
CA LYS A 100 6.16 1.96 -5.42
C LYS A 100 7.28 2.29 -6.40
N SER A 101 7.25 1.77 -7.61
CA SER A 101 8.28 2.06 -8.62
C SER A 101 8.26 3.53 -9.03
N PRO A 102 9.42 4.17 -9.27
CA PRO A 102 9.51 5.59 -9.64
C PRO A 102 8.69 5.94 -10.88
N ASN A 103 8.65 5.04 -11.87
CA ASN A 103 7.90 5.25 -13.09
C ASN A 103 6.40 5.32 -12.83
N LEU A 104 5.87 4.39 -12.03
CA LEU A 104 4.44 4.33 -11.73
C LEU A 104 4.03 5.46 -10.78
N ILE A 105 4.85 5.80 -9.80
CA ILE A 105 4.65 6.97 -8.94
C ILE A 105 4.55 8.26 -9.77
N ASN A 106 5.38 8.42 -10.80
CA ASN A 106 5.29 9.56 -11.69
C ASN A 106 3.98 9.58 -12.50
N GLU A 107 3.50 8.42 -12.95
CA GLU A 107 2.18 8.31 -13.60
C GLU A 107 1.03 8.63 -12.61
N PHE A 108 1.10 8.19 -11.37
CA PHE A 108 0.13 8.56 -10.33
C PHE A 108 0.10 10.07 -10.10
N ARG A 109 1.27 10.70 -10.05
CA ARG A 109 1.40 12.15 -9.93
C ARG A 109 0.75 12.89 -11.09
N LYS A 110 1.00 12.48 -12.33
CA LYS A 110 0.43 13.11 -13.53
C LYS A 110 -1.09 13.00 -13.59
N ASN A 111 -1.65 11.89 -13.09
CA ASN A 111 -3.09 11.63 -13.11
C ASN A 111 -3.82 12.10 -11.83
N SER A 112 -3.09 12.62 -10.83
CA SER A 112 -3.69 13.21 -9.64
C SER A 112 -4.32 14.56 -9.95
N GLN A 113 -5.51 14.81 -9.39
CA GLN A 113 -6.28 16.05 -9.58
C GLN A 113 -6.22 16.92 -8.34
N GLY A 114 -6.11 18.23 -8.52
CA GLY A 114 -6.08 19.23 -7.45
C GLY A 114 -5.29 20.47 -7.87
N MET A 115 -5.54 21.61 -7.25
CA MET A 115 -4.87 22.87 -7.59
C MET A 115 -3.44 22.93 -7.05
N THR A 116 -3.20 22.30 -5.90
CA THR A 116 -1.88 22.25 -5.24
C THR A 116 -1.56 20.81 -4.83
N SER A 117 -0.29 20.51 -4.57
CA SER A 117 0.14 19.18 -4.15
C SER A 117 -0.58 18.67 -2.89
N ASP A 118 -0.99 19.55 -1.99
CA ASP A 118 -1.70 19.19 -0.76
C ASP A 118 -3.16 18.79 -1.01
N THR A 119 -3.73 19.22 -2.15
CA THR A 119 -5.10 18.88 -2.55
C THR A 119 -5.17 17.80 -3.61
N TRP A 120 -4.01 17.31 -4.12
CA TRP A 120 -3.99 16.26 -5.11
C TRP A 120 -4.67 15.00 -4.60
N ASN A 121 -5.48 14.42 -5.48
CA ASN A 121 -6.28 13.24 -5.19
C ASN A 121 -6.32 12.34 -6.43
N LEU A 122 -5.97 11.07 -6.26
CA LEU A 122 -6.03 10.04 -7.29
C LEU A 122 -7.14 9.05 -6.92
N LYS A 123 -8.29 9.19 -7.56
CA LYS A 123 -9.42 8.27 -7.39
C LYS A 123 -9.39 7.14 -8.41
N TYR A 124 -10.25 6.13 -8.22
CA TYR A 124 -10.29 4.97 -9.09
C TYR A 124 -10.48 5.32 -10.58
N PRO A 125 -11.39 6.23 -11.01
CA PRO A 125 -11.56 6.56 -12.43
C PRO A 125 -10.31 7.10 -13.13
N GLN A 126 -9.36 7.68 -12.37
CA GLN A 126 -8.10 8.15 -12.93
C GLN A 126 -7.04 7.05 -12.95
N ILE A 127 -6.95 6.24 -11.88
CA ILE A 127 -5.93 5.18 -11.80
C ILE A 127 -6.24 4.03 -12.76
N GLU A 128 -7.51 3.70 -13.01
CA GLU A 128 -7.90 2.61 -13.91
C GLU A 128 -7.44 2.82 -15.35
N THR A 129 -7.28 4.07 -15.78
CA THR A 129 -6.87 4.43 -17.16
C THR A 129 -5.35 4.40 -17.38
N ILE A 130 -4.56 4.26 -16.31
CA ILE A 130 -3.10 4.26 -16.40
C ILE A 130 -2.62 2.99 -17.09
N LYS A 131 -1.86 3.18 -18.18
CA LYS A 131 -1.24 2.07 -18.92
C LYS A 131 -0.07 1.48 -18.17
N VAL A 132 -0.06 0.18 -18.06
CA VAL A 132 1.01 -0.59 -17.42
C VAL A 132 1.41 -1.79 -18.28
N CYS A 133 2.65 -2.21 -18.13
CA CYS A 133 3.16 -3.45 -18.69
C CYS A 133 3.54 -4.36 -17.52
N ILE A 134 2.84 -5.48 -17.39
CA ILE A 134 3.12 -6.48 -16.35
C ILE A 134 3.61 -7.77 -17.00
N PRO A 135 4.60 -8.44 -16.39
CA PRO A 135 5.09 -9.74 -16.88
C PRO A 135 4.09 -10.85 -16.53
N ALA A 136 4.36 -12.07 -17.05
CA ALA A 136 3.61 -13.26 -16.68
C ALA A 136 3.70 -13.53 -15.17
N LEU A 137 2.67 -14.18 -14.59
CA LEU A 137 2.60 -14.47 -13.15
C LEU A 137 3.84 -15.19 -12.60
N SER A 138 4.38 -16.14 -13.38
CA SER A 138 5.62 -16.85 -13.01
C SER A 138 6.81 -15.93 -12.86
N GLU A 139 6.93 -14.92 -13.71
CA GLU A 139 7.99 -13.91 -13.65
C GLU A 139 7.75 -12.91 -12.51
N GLN A 140 6.50 -12.49 -12.29
CA GLN A 140 6.12 -11.68 -11.12
C GLN A 140 6.56 -12.36 -9.82
N ASN A 141 6.29 -13.67 -9.66
CA ASN A 141 6.69 -14.42 -8.47
C ASN A 141 8.21 -14.47 -8.31
N ARG A 142 8.96 -14.70 -9.39
CA ARG A 142 10.44 -14.69 -9.33
C ARG A 142 11.01 -13.34 -8.89
N VAL A 143 10.43 -12.24 -9.40
CA VAL A 143 10.83 -10.89 -8.99
C VAL A 143 10.47 -10.64 -7.52
N ALA A 144 9.27 -11.03 -7.08
CA ALA A 144 8.84 -10.91 -5.69
C ALA A 144 9.75 -11.68 -4.73
N ASP A 145 10.14 -12.91 -5.06
CA ASP A 145 11.04 -13.74 -4.26
C ASP A 145 12.43 -13.11 -4.13
N MET A 146 12.93 -12.54 -5.23
CA MET A 146 14.21 -11.84 -5.23
C MET A 146 14.16 -10.59 -4.33
N LEU A 147 13.14 -9.76 -4.49
CA LEU A 147 12.96 -8.54 -3.69
C LEU A 147 12.80 -8.87 -2.21
N GLY A 148 11.94 -9.83 -1.85
CA GLY A 148 11.74 -10.26 -0.47
C GLY A 148 13.01 -10.86 0.15
N THR A 149 13.88 -11.48 -0.65
CA THR A 149 15.19 -11.95 -0.17
C THR A 149 16.12 -10.78 0.13
N LEU A 150 16.14 -9.76 -0.72
CA LEU A 150 16.94 -8.55 -0.50
C LEU A 150 16.44 -7.79 0.74
N GLU A 151 15.15 -7.60 0.91
CA GLU A 151 14.56 -6.94 2.08
C GLU A 151 14.91 -7.64 3.38
N ARG A 152 14.81 -8.97 3.42
CA ARG A 152 15.24 -9.77 4.59
C ARG A 152 16.72 -9.62 4.90
N ARG A 153 17.57 -9.53 3.87
CA ARG A 153 19.01 -9.29 4.07
C ARG A 153 19.28 -7.89 4.61
N ILE A 154 18.61 -6.88 4.08
CA ILE A 154 18.74 -5.49 4.57
C ILE A 154 18.29 -5.41 6.04
N ALA A 155 17.15 -5.99 6.39
CA ALA A 155 16.64 -6.01 7.76
C ALA A 155 17.62 -6.70 8.73
N LYS A 156 18.19 -7.85 8.34
CA LYS A 156 19.22 -8.54 9.14
C LYS A 156 20.47 -7.69 9.34
N GLN A 157 20.95 -7.01 8.30
CA GLN A 157 22.12 -6.13 8.40
C GLN A 157 21.82 -4.91 9.28
N ALA A 158 20.66 -4.28 9.16
CA ALA A 158 20.25 -3.19 10.03
C ALA A 158 20.21 -3.62 11.50
N HIS A 159 19.62 -4.78 11.79
CA HIS A 159 19.60 -5.33 13.14
C HIS A 159 21.01 -5.60 13.68
N LEU A 160 21.90 -6.18 12.89
CA LEU A 160 23.30 -6.42 13.28
C LEU A 160 24.02 -5.11 13.62
N VAL A 161 23.86 -4.08 12.78
CA VAL A 161 24.44 -2.75 13.02
C VAL A 161 23.94 -2.16 14.34
N ASP A 162 22.65 -2.30 14.64
CA ASP A 162 22.07 -1.80 15.89
C ASP A 162 22.58 -2.57 17.12
N CYS A 163 22.71 -3.88 17.01
CA CYS A 163 23.33 -4.70 18.06
C CYS A 163 24.78 -4.27 18.32
N LEU A 164 25.57 -4.07 17.27
CA LEU A 164 26.96 -3.60 17.40
C LEU A 164 27.08 -2.21 18.01
N LYS A 165 26.17 -1.29 17.65
CA LYS A 165 26.11 0.04 18.27
C LYS A 165 25.78 -0.03 19.75
N LYS A 166 24.82 -0.89 20.15
CA LYS A 166 24.49 -1.13 21.58
C LYS A 166 25.66 -1.72 22.34
N TYR A 167 26.34 -2.72 21.76
CA TYR A 167 27.55 -3.31 22.36
C TYR A 167 28.64 -2.26 22.60
N LYS A 168 28.94 -1.44 21.59
CA LYS A 168 29.93 -0.36 21.70
C LYS A 168 29.60 0.64 22.82
N ARG A 169 28.32 0.97 23.01
CA ARG A 169 27.87 1.90 24.09
C ARG A 169 27.94 1.27 25.47
N GLY A 170 27.76 -0.04 25.57
CA GLY A 170 27.87 -0.77 26.85
C GLY A 170 29.30 -1.19 27.22
N ALA A 171 30.26 -1.02 26.31
CA ALA A 171 31.69 -1.34 26.54
C ALA A 171 32.53 -0.11 26.92
N ILE A 172 31.89 1.03 27.12
CA ILE A 172 32.47 2.28 27.67
C ILE A 172 31.80 2.52 29.04
#